data_218ff70c1d212a038ac0b9d94ea8f849
#
_entry.id   218ff70c1d212a038ac0b9d94ea8f849
#
_cell.length_a   1.000
_cell.length_b   1.000
_cell.length_c   1.000
_cell.angle_alpha   90.00
_cell.angle_beta   90.00
_cell.angle_gamma   90.00
#
_symmetry.space_group_name_H-M   'P 1'
#
loop_
_entity.id
_entity.type
_entity.pdbx_description
1 polymer ?
#
loop_
_entity_poly.entity_id
_entity_poly.type
_entity_poly.pdbx_seq_one_letter_code
_entity_poly.pdbx_strand_id
1 'polypeptide(L)'
;MLIRNVAFVLFCAISCGLAQGQQPAPTPSIVYAVRNPDSIKQYKTNPHVVREMVNRLVLAVTGESDVAKAWGSLVSPNDRVGIKISAAGGDLFTTHHDIVNAIVDGLAAAGHPRSSIVVWDRSLGGIRQAGYRPAVDGYRVKAIAPHDGYDAKATQSAPLVGKLVWGDFEFVGDTGKMPLFADTDATSNVSHFSKIISSDVDKVINVPVMSVSETNGIAGCIYNMTIPNIDNWRRFAQGSRFGAGSLAEIYSNPLIAKKVVLNLMDGLIAQYAGGPQPQPNYAVHHGTLYASKDPVALDAIALKRLEQWRKPGSLRPVDSVAAYIDVASQLGLGNSATNRIEVKNIGR
;
A
#
# COMPACT_ATOMS: atom_id res chain seq x y z
N MET A 1 23.94 46.54 70.41
CA MET A 1 24.62 46.93 69.18
C MET A 1 24.93 45.61 68.48
N LEU A 2 23.94 45.06 67.63
CA LEU A 2 24.07 43.79 66.97
C LEU A 2 24.54 44.03 65.53
N ILE A 3 25.68 43.45 65.15
CA ILE A 3 26.19 43.44 63.79
C ILE A 3 25.68 42.13 63.13
N ARG A 4 24.83 42.25 62.14
CA ARG A 4 24.34 41.11 61.32
C ARG A 4 25.29 40.90 60.16
N ASN A 5 25.93 39.73 60.12
CA ASN A 5 26.72 39.27 58.99
C ASN A 5 25.73 38.75 57.92
N VAL A 6 25.82 39.32 56.71
CA VAL A 6 25.12 38.83 55.51
C VAL A 6 26.14 38.00 54.71
N ALA A 7 25.94 36.72 54.64
CA ALA A 7 26.70 35.82 53.76
C ALA A 7 26.12 35.85 52.34
N PHE A 8 26.92 36.29 51.39
CA PHE A 8 26.60 36.23 49.94
C PHE A 8 26.93 34.81 49.44
N VAL A 9 25.94 34.06 49.06
CA VAL A 9 26.12 32.76 48.39
C VAL A 9 26.16 33.01 46.88
N LEU A 10 27.33 32.81 46.29
CA LEU A 10 27.54 32.91 44.84
C LEU A 10 27.06 31.60 44.22
N PHE A 11 25.92 31.62 43.48
CA PHE A 11 25.43 30.50 42.69
C PHE A 11 26.18 30.45 41.35
N CYS A 12 27.17 29.57 41.20
CA CYS A 12 27.75 29.24 39.90
C CYS A 12 26.78 28.37 39.11
N ALA A 13 26.07 28.96 38.17
CA ALA A 13 25.27 28.20 37.18
C ALA A 13 26.22 27.54 36.17
N ILE A 14 26.45 26.24 36.36
CA ILE A 14 27.11 25.43 35.35
C ILE A 14 26.06 25.16 34.25
N SER A 15 26.15 25.91 33.16
CA SER A 15 25.40 25.62 31.92
C SER A 15 25.98 24.37 31.26
N CYS A 16 25.41 23.22 31.60
CA CYS A 16 25.65 21.99 30.86
C CYS A 16 24.98 22.12 29.46
N GLY A 17 25.75 22.57 28.48
CA GLY A 17 25.32 22.54 27.08
C GLY A 17 25.12 21.09 26.65
N LEU A 18 23.88 20.64 26.66
CA LEU A 18 23.48 19.39 25.96
C LEU A 18 23.76 19.59 24.47
N ALA A 19 24.88 19.05 23.99
CA ALA A 19 25.11 18.90 22.58
C ALA A 19 23.96 18.00 22.07
N GLN A 20 22.97 18.61 21.44
CA GLN A 20 21.99 17.89 20.64
C GLN A 20 22.79 17.25 19.52
N GLY A 21 23.08 15.96 19.67
CA GLY A 21 23.62 15.14 18.59
C GLY A 21 22.66 15.28 17.41
N GLN A 22 23.11 15.91 16.33
CA GLN A 22 22.38 15.90 15.07
C GLN A 22 22.13 14.45 14.70
N GLN A 23 20.88 13.99 14.79
CA GLN A 23 20.51 12.73 14.21
C GLN A 23 20.94 12.76 12.73
N PRO A 24 21.63 11.71 12.26
CA PRO A 24 22.03 11.66 10.86
C PRO A 24 20.79 11.88 10.00
N ALA A 25 20.91 12.75 9.00
CA ALA A 25 19.80 13.04 8.08
C ALA A 25 19.29 11.72 7.52
N PRO A 26 17.98 11.43 7.62
CA PRO A 26 17.44 10.16 7.15
C PRO A 26 17.79 9.97 5.67
N THR A 27 18.26 8.78 5.34
CA THR A 27 18.65 8.39 3.98
C THR A 27 17.51 8.66 3.01
N PRO A 28 17.75 9.27 1.85
CA PRO A 28 16.73 9.49 0.84
C PRO A 28 16.12 8.17 0.38
N SER A 29 14.80 8.15 0.20
CA SER A 29 14.11 7.02 -0.38
C SER A 29 14.26 7.03 -1.90
N ILE A 30 14.44 5.86 -2.50
CA ILE A 30 14.56 5.72 -3.94
C ILE A 30 13.27 5.11 -4.50
N VAL A 31 12.72 5.78 -5.51
CA VAL A 31 11.63 5.26 -6.35
C VAL A 31 12.19 5.04 -7.74
N TYR A 32 12.20 3.79 -8.17
CA TYR A 32 12.60 3.44 -9.53
C TYR A 32 11.40 3.50 -10.46
N ALA A 33 11.59 4.04 -11.66
CA ALA A 33 10.56 4.15 -12.69
C ALA A 33 11.07 3.62 -14.03
N VAL A 34 10.26 2.79 -14.67
CA VAL A 34 10.50 2.33 -16.06
C VAL A 34 9.31 2.74 -16.89
N ARG A 35 9.56 3.50 -17.94
CA ARG A 35 8.55 3.88 -18.92
C ARG A 35 8.82 3.22 -20.25
N ASN A 36 7.79 2.55 -20.79
CA ASN A 36 7.83 2.04 -22.17
C ASN A 36 6.47 2.25 -22.84
N PRO A 37 6.37 3.09 -23.90
CA PRO A 37 5.12 3.34 -24.61
C PRO A 37 4.53 2.09 -25.25
N ASP A 38 5.36 1.10 -25.59
CA ASP A 38 4.92 -0.15 -26.21
C ASP A 38 4.40 -1.18 -25.20
N SER A 39 4.41 -0.85 -23.90
CA SER A 39 3.91 -1.72 -22.84
C SER A 39 2.41 -1.94 -22.90
N ILE A 40 1.67 -0.96 -23.45
CA ILE A 40 0.23 -1.02 -23.59
C ILE A 40 -0.22 -0.37 -24.90
N LYS A 41 -1.10 -1.04 -25.63
CA LYS A 41 -1.67 -0.56 -26.88
C LYS A 41 -3.14 -0.93 -26.95
N GLN A 42 -4.02 0.04 -27.20
CA GLN A 42 -5.48 -0.19 -27.25
C GLN A 42 -5.99 -0.91 -25.98
N TYR A 43 -5.54 -0.46 -24.81
CA TYR A 43 -5.86 -1.06 -23.48
C TYR A 43 -5.39 -2.50 -23.27
N LYS A 44 -4.57 -3.04 -24.18
CA LYS A 44 -3.97 -4.37 -24.04
C LYS A 44 -2.48 -4.25 -23.76
N THR A 45 -2.02 -4.97 -22.78
CA THR A 45 -0.61 -5.05 -22.42
C THR A 45 0.19 -5.87 -23.44
N ASN A 46 1.48 -5.54 -23.58
CA ASN A 46 2.44 -6.35 -24.29
C ASN A 46 3.21 -7.19 -23.23
N PRO A 47 2.96 -8.51 -23.13
CA PRO A 47 3.52 -9.34 -22.07
C PRO A 47 5.04 -9.32 -22.02
N HIS A 48 5.69 -9.31 -23.19
CA HIS A 48 7.14 -9.30 -23.28
C HIS A 48 7.73 -7.99 -22.73
N VAL A 49 7.17 -6.86 -23.14
CA VAL A 49 7.63 -5.53 -22.70
C VAL A 49 7.37 -5.36 -21.19
N VAL A 50 6.20 -5.76 -20.71
CA VAL A 50 5.87 -5.68 -19.28
C VAL A 50 6.81 -6.54 -18.44
N ARG A 51 7.12 -7.75 -18.88
CA ARG A 51 8.10 -8.64 -18.22
C ARG A 51 9.46 -7.97 -18.13
N GLU A 52 9.95 -7.38 -19.22
CA GLU A 52 11.21 -6.67 -19.23
C GLU A 52 11.20 -5.49 -18.24
N MET A 53 10.12 -4.71 -18.20
CA MET A 53 9.97 -3.60 -17.24
C MET A 53 10.03 -4.08 -15.80
N VAL A 54 9.31 -5.16 -15.45
CA VAL A 54 9.32 -5.75 -14.09
C VAL A 54 10.72 -6.25 -13.74
N ASN A 55 11.39 -6.96 -14.65
CA ASN A 55 12.74 -7.46 -14.41
C ASN A 55 13.74 -6.32 -14.16
N ARG A 56 13.69 -5.25 -14.95
CA ARG A 56 14.53 -4.06 -14.73
C ARG A 56 14.29 -3.42 -13.38
N LEU A 57 13.03 -3.33 -12.97
CA LEU A 57 12.69 -2.74 -11.67
C LEU A 57 13.22 -3.57 -10.51
N VAL A 58 13.04 -4.89 -10.52
CA VAL A 58 13.52 -5.73 -9.41
C VAL A 58 15.05 -5.73 -9.33
N LEU A 59 15.74 -5.76 -10.47
CA LEU A 59 17.21 -5.63 -10.53
C LEU A 59 17.67 -4.30 -9.93
N ALA A 60 17.01 -3.19 -10.30
CA ALA A 60 17.39 -1.87 -9.80
C ALA A 60 17.12 -1.70 -8.30
N VAL A 61 15.99 -2.23 -7.79
CA VAL A 61 15.63 -2.14 -6.37
C VAL A 61 16.57 -2.97 -5.49
N THR A 62 17.04 -4.09 -6.00
CA THR A 62 17.90 -5.01 -5.25
C THR A 62 19.39 -4.76 -5.45
N GLY A 63 19.78 -4.15 -6.58
CA GLY A 63 21.17 -3.98 -6.99
C GLY A 63 21.79 -5.26 -7.56
N GLU A 64 20.99 -6.31 -7.77
CA GLU A 64 21.44 -7.57 -8.34
C GLU A 64 21.55 -7.49 -9.86
N SER A 65 22.43 -8.34 -10.43
CA SER A 65 22.61 -8.43 -11.89
C SER A 65 21.81 -9.55 -12.55
N ASP A 66 21.19 -10.41 -11.75
CA ASP A 66 20.42 -11.58 -12.20
C ASP A 66 19.03 -11.56 -11.57
N VAL A 67 18.00 -11.87 -12.37
CA VAL A 67 16.59 -11.78 -11.95
C VAL A 67 16.25 -12.79 -10.84
N ALA A 68 16.76 -14.02 -10.94
CA ALA A 68 16.49 -15.02 -9.91
C ALA A 68 17.16 -14.64 -8.58
N LYS A 69 18.40 -14.12 -8.62
CA LYS A 69 19.07 -13.59 -7.43
C LYS A 69 18.33 -12.39 -6.86
N ALA A 70 17.85 -11.49 -7.70
CA ALA A 70 17.10 -10.32 -7.28
C ALA A 70 15.83 -10.70 -6.50
N TRP A 71 15.03 -11.63 -7.01
CA TRP A 71 13.88 -12.14 -6.29
C TRP A 71 14.26 -12.93 -5.03
N GLY A 72 15.32 -13.75 -5.10
CA GLY A 72 15.85 -14.49 -3.96
C GLY A 72 16.42 -13.62 -2.84
N SER A 73 16.84 -12.38 -3.14
CA SER A 73 17.26 -11.41 -2.12
C SER A 73 16.09 -10.76 -1.37
N LEU A 74 14.88 -10.77 -1.95
CA LEU A 74 13.67 -10.23 -1.34
C LEU A 74 12.91 -11.27 -0.52
N VAL A 75 12.95 -12.52 -0.93
CA VAL A 75 12.20 -13.63 -0.32
C VAL A 75 13.08 -14.86 -0.19
N SER A 76 12.97 -15.55 0.93
CA SER A 76 13.70 -16.80 1.17
C SER A 76 12.95 -18.00 0.55
N PRO A 77 13.63 -19.09 0.19
CA PRO A 77 12.98 -20.25 -0.45
C PRO A 77 11.83 -20.87 0.35
N ASN A 78 11.84 -20.73 1.68
CA ASN A 78 10.81 -21.25 2.56
C ASN A 78 9.68 -20.26 2.87
N ASP A 79 9.77 -19.01 2.40
CA ASP A 79 8.72 -18.03 2.63
C ASP A 79 7.47 -18.37 1.82
N ARG A 80 6.32 -18.25 2.44
CA ARG A 80 5.03 -18.28 1.74
C ARG A 80 4.81 -16.89 1.14
N VAL A 81 4.93 -16.80 -0.18
CA VAL A 81 4.90 -15.51 -0.88
C VAL A 81 3.49 -15.16 -1.31
N GLY A 82 3.08 -13.94 -0.99
CA GLY A 82 1.82 -13.37 -1.45
C GLY A 82 2.03 -12.17 -2.38
N ILE A 83 1.17 -12.06 -3.39
CA ILE A 83 1.08 -10.91 -4.29
C ILE A 83 -0.26 -10.25 -4.05
N LYS A 84 -0.25 -9.06 -3.43
CA LYS A 84 -1.47 -8.27 -3.20
C LYS A 84 -1.75 -7.42 -4.43
N ILE A 85 -2.83 -7.73 -5.13
CA ILE A 85 -3.29 -6.99 -6.30
C ILE A 85 -4.34 -5.95 -5.92
N SER A 86 -4.65 -5.04 -6.85
CA SER A 86 -5.82 -4.17 -6.81
C SER A 86 -6.81 -4.65 -7.88
N ALA A 87 -7.96 -5.18 -7.46
CA ALA A 87 -8.96 -5.76 -8.34
C ALA A 87 -10.30 -5.03 -8.32
N ALA A 88 -10.39 -3.89 -7.63
CA ALA A 88 -11.63 -3.13 -7.50
C ALA A 88 -11.92 -2.19 -8.69
N GLY A 89 -10.96 -1.99 -9.59
CA GLY A 89 -11.02 -1.02 -10.68
C GLY A 89 -11.68 -1.51 -11.98
N GLY A 90 -12.47 -2.59 -11.95
CA GLY A 90 -13.07 -3.18 -13.14
C GLY A 90 -12.04 -3.76 -14.10
N ASP A 91 -12.31 -3.72 -15.40
CA ASP A 91 -11.42 -4.30 -16.41
C ASP A 91 -10.19 -3.42 -16.72
N LEU A 92 -10.27 -2.12 -16.40
CA LEU A 92 -9.32 -1.14 -16.88
C LEU A 92 -8.29 -0.69 -15.83
N PHE A 93 -8.73 -0.58 -14.58
CA PHE A 93 -7.92 -0.05 -13.47
C PHE A 93 -7.62 -1.11 -12.41
N THR A 94 -7.36 -2.32 -12.86
CA THR A 94 -6.90 -3.44 -12.04
C THR A 94 -5.42 -3.69 -12.27
N THR A 95 -4.77 -4.36 -11.35
CA THR A 95 -3.40 -4.84 -11.57
C THR A 95 -3.36 -5.73 -12.80
N HIS A 96 -2.56 -5.36 -13.80
CA HIS A 96 -2.48 -6.11 -15.04
C HIS A 96 -1.85 -7.50 -14.83
N HIS A 97 -2.43 -8.51 -15.45
CA HIS A 97 -1.98 -9.90 -15.36
C HIS A 97 -0.52 -10.10 -15.73
N ASP A 98 -0.05 -9.41 -16.76
CA ASP A 98 1.32 -9.58 -17.25
C ASP A 98 2.35 -9.12 -16.21
N ILE A 99 2.00 -8.16 -15.34
CA ILE A 99 2.86 -7.77 -14.20
C ILE A 99 2.94 -8.92 -13.20
N VAL A 100 1.78 -9.48 -12.82
CA VAL A 100 1.71 -10.60 -11.86
C VAL A 100 2.44 -11.82 -12.42
N ASN A 101 2.23 -12.14 -13.71
CA ASN A 101 2.91 -13.25 -14.37
C ASN A 101 4.42 -13.06 -14.39
N ALA A 102 4.92 -11.84 -14.67
CA ALA A 102 6.34 -11.54 -14.62
C ALA A 102 6.93 -11.70 -13.21
N ILE A 103 6.22 -11.28 -12.18
CA ILE A 103 6.61 -11.49 -10.78
C ILE A 103 6.66 -12.99 -10.44
N VAL A 104 5.61 -13.73 -10.80
CA VAL A 104 5.52 -15.18 -10.57
C VAL A 104 6.62 -15.93 -11.30
N ASP A 105 6.92 -15.55 -12.56
CA ASP A 105 8.04 -16.13 -13.33
C ASP A 105 9.38 -15.89 -12.65
N GLY A 106 9.61 -14.67 -12.16
CA GLY A 106 10.84 -14.32 -11.42
C GLY A 106 10.97 -15.07 -10.09
N LEU A 107 9.88 -15.20 -9.34
CA LEU A 107 9.85 -16.00 -8.11
C LEU A 107 10.09 -17.49 -8.41
N ALA A 108 9.51 -18.02 -9.47
CA ALA A 108 9.73 -19.39 -9.90
C ALA A 108 11.19 -19.64 -10.29
N ALA A 109 11.82 -18.68 -10.99
CA ALA A 109 13.25 -18.74 -11.29
C ALA A 109 14.13 -18.69 -10.03
N ALA A 110 13.67 -18.03 -8.97
CA ALA A 110 14.31 -18.02 -7.65
C ALA A 110 14.03 -19.28 -6.79
N GLY A 111 13.29 -20.24 -7.33
CA GLY A 111 13.02 -21.54 -6.67
C GLY A 111 11.66 -21.64 -5.96
N HIS A 112 10.78 -20.64 -6.06
CA HIS A 112 9.45 -20.71 -5.49
C HIS A 112 8.48 -21.42 -6.45
N PRO A 113 7.86 -22.56 -6.06
CA PRO A 113 6.86 -23.19 -6.90
C PRO A 113 5.67 -22.26 -7.16
N ARG A 114 5.23 -22.14 -8.42
CA ARG A 114 4.06 -21.28 -8.76
C ARG A 114 2.84 -21.58 -7.89
N SER A 115 2.56 -22.85 -7.64
CA SER A 115 1.44 -23.30 -6.80
C SER A 115 1.52 -22.89 -5.32
N SER A 116 2.69 -22.46 -4.83
CA SER A 116 2.86 -21.93 -3.48
C SER A 116 2.58 -20.41 -3.37
N ILE A 117 2.59 -19.72 -4.52
CA ILE A 117 2.37 -18.27 -4.56
C ILE A 117 0.87 -17.96 -4.47
N VAL A 118 0.50 -17.03 -3.60
CA VAL A 118 -0.88 -16.58 -3.38
C VAL A 118 -1.07 -15.19 -3.96
N VAL A 119 -1.96 -15.07 -4.93
CA VAL A 119 -2.43 -13.78 -5.47
C VAL A 119 -3.79 -13.48 -4.86
N TRP A 120 -3.99 -12.31 -4.27
CA TRP A 120 -5.26 -12.05 -3.59
C TRP A 120 -5.70 -10.60 -3.65
N ASP A 121 -7.01 -10.43 -3.49
CA ASP A 121 -7.65 -9.18 -3.12
C ASP A 121 -8.87 -9.48 -2.23
N ARG A 122 -9.60 -8.43 -1.87
CA ARG A 122 -10.74 -8.50 -0.98
C ARG A 122 -11.90 -9.29 -1.56
N SER A 123 -12.38 -8.90 -2.73
CA SER A 123 -13.65 -9.36 -3.30
C SER A 123 -13.46 -10.39 -4.41
N LEU A 124 -14.11 -11.54 -4.28
CA LEU A 124 -14.15 -12.54 -5.34
C LEU A 124 -14.76 -11.99 -6.63
N GLY A 125 -15.79 -11.14 -6.53
CA GLY A 125 -16.41 -10.49 -7.69
C GLY A 125 -15.41 -9.59 -8.42
N GLY A 126 -14.68 -8.73 -7.70
CA GLY A 126 -13.64 -7.89 -8.27
C GLY A 126 -12.51 -8.70 -8.92
N ILE A 127 -12.01 -9.74 -8.23
CA ILE A 127 -10.97 -10.63 -8.75
C ILE A 127 -11.41 -11.28 -10.08
N ARG A 128 -12.66 -11.78 -10.16
CA ARG A 128 -13.22 -12.38 -11.39
C ARG A 128 -13.40 -11.35 -12.49
N GLN A 129 -13.90 -10.17 -12.18
CA GLN A 129 -14.05 -9.07 -13.12
C GLN A 129 -12.68 -8.60 -13.65
N ALA A 130 -11.67 -8.55 -12.79
CA ALA A 130 -10.30 -8.30 -13.19
C ALA A 130 -9.67 -9.42 -14.03
N GLY A 131 -10.41 -10.53 -14.27
CA GLY A 131 -9.99 -11.63 -15.12
C GLY A 131 -9.12 -12.68 -14.45
N TYR A 132 -8.80 -12.56 -13.14
CA TYR A 132 -8.00 -13.56 -12.43
C TYR A 132 -8.80 -14.84 -12.18
N ARG A 133 -8.20 -15.99 -12.54
CA ARG A 133 -8.83 -17.31 -12.42
C ARG A 133 -7.86 -18.34 -11.84
N PRO A 134 -8.29 -19.15 -10.85
CA PRO A 134 -7.37 -20.02 -10.08
C PRO A 134 -6.62 -21.08 -10.90
N ALA A 135 -7.14 -21.48 -12.07
CA ALA A 135 -6.64 -22.67 -12.76
C ALA A 135 -5.75 -22.38 -13.99
N VAL A 136 -5.68 -21.12 -14.44
CA VAL A 136 -5.06 -20.81 -15.75
C VAL A 136 -3.58 -20.47 -15.61
N ASP A 137 -3.21 -19.77 -14.52
CA ASP A 137 -1.88 -19.15 -14.39
C ASP A 137 -0.93 -19.93 -13.47
N GLY A 138 -1.38 -21.05 -12.91
CA GLY A 138 -0.57 -21.95 -12.09
C GLY A 138 -0.29 -21.49 -10.66
N TYR A 139 -0.68 -20.26 -10.27
CA TYR A 139 -0.64 -19.76 -8.91
C TYR A 139 -2.02 -19.81 -8.24
N ARG A 140 -2.04 -19.67 -6.91
CA ARG A 140 -3.29 -19.72 -6.14
C ARG A 140 -3.93 -18.34 -6.11
N VAL A 141 -5.18 -18.23 -6.54
CA VAL A 141 -5.97 -17.00 -6.42
C VAL A 141 -6.92 -17.12 -5.24
N LYS A 142 -6.86 -16.16 -4.32
CA LYS A 142 -7.68 -16.12 -3.11
C LYS A 142 -8.48 -14.82 -2.99
N ALA A 143 -9.66 -14.92 -2.40
CA ALA A 143 -10.51 -13.79 -2.06
C ALA A 143 -10.80 -13.79 -0.56
N ILE A 144 -10.62 -12.64 0.09
CA ILE A 144 -10.94 -12.51 1.52
C ILE A 144 -12.44 -12.77 1.71
N ALA A 145 -13.27 -12.07 0.94
CA ALA A 145 -14.72 -12.23 1.00
C ALA A 145 -15.27 -12.87 -0.31
N PRO A 146 -16.07 -13.91 -0.22
CA PRO A 146 -16.67 -14.50 0.98
C PRO A 146 -15.92 -15.73 1.53
N HIS A 147 -14.71 -16.07 1.03
CA HIS A 147 -14.13 -17.39 1.25
C HIS A 147 -13.14 -17.48 2.40
N ASP A 148 -12.03 -16.71 2.35
CA ASP A 148 -10.95 -16.89 3.32
C ASP A 148 -11.27 -16.19 4.67
N GLY A 149 -11.96 -15.06 4.61
CA GLY A 149 -12.46 -14.35 5.79
C GLY A 149 -11.35 -13.66 6.60
N TYR A 150 -11.74 -13.32 7.83
CA TYR A 150 -10.92 -12.55 8.77
C TYR A 150 -10.48 -13.40 9.96
N ASP A 151 -9.38 -13.02 10.58
CA ASP A 151 -8.81 -13.71 11.73
C ASP A 151 -9.23 -13.02 13.05
N ALA A 152 -10.03 -13.70 13.85
CA ALA A 152 -10.53 -13.18 15.13
C ALA A 152 -9.44 -12.79 16.13
N LYS A 153 -8.20 -13.31 15.95
CA LYS A 153 -7.07 -13.02 16.83
C LYS A 153 -6.17 -11.90 16.32
N ALA A 154 -6.28 -11.54 15.05
CA ALA A 154 -5.46 -10.51 14.40
C ALA A 154 -6.27 -9.22 14.32
N THR A 155 -6.18 -8.37 15.34
CA THR A 155 -7.05 -7.22 15.51
C THR A 155 -6.34 -5.88 15.32
N GLN A 156 -7.10 -4.88 14.94
CA GLN A 156 -6.74 -3.47 14.90
C GLN A 156 -7.83 -2.67 15.58
N SER A 157 -7.46 -1.88 16.57
CA SER A 157 -8.38 -0.94 17.20
C SER A 157 -8.55 0.31 16.33
N ALA A 158 -9.77 0.78 16.21
CA ALA A 158 -10.05 2.06 15.58
C ALA A 158 -10.11 3.18 16.63
N PRO A 159 -9.67 4.40 16.30
CA PRO A 159 -9.82 5.56 17.18
C PRO A 159 -11.30 5.97 17.33
N LEU A 160 -12.15 5.53 16.40
CA LEU A 160 -13.58 5.84 16.41
C LEU A 160 -14.38 4.65 16.94
N VAL A 161 -14.96 4.82 18.11
CA VAL A 161 -16.04 3.97 18.59
C VAL A 161 -17.31 4.36 17.83
N GLY A 162 -17.87 3.42 17.09
CA GLY A 162 -19.08 3.67 16.32
C GLY A 162 -19.98 2.46 16.26
N LYS A 163 -21.27 2.71 16.03
CA LYS A 163 -22.21 1.65 15.67
C LYS A 163 -21.74 1.01 14.37
N LEU A 164 -21.93 -0.30 14.23
CA LEU A 164 -21.75 -0.99 12.96
C LEU A 164 -22.65 -0.32 11.93
N VAL A 165 -22.06 0.19 10.86
CA VAL A 165 -22.80 0.90 9.82
C VAL A 165 -23.31 -0.11 8.80
N TRP A 166 -24.47 0.15 8.23
CA TRP A 166 -25.01 -0.64 7.12
C TRP A 166 -23.95 -0.82 6.03
N GLY A 167 -23.60 -2.07 5.75
CA GLY A 167 -22.56 -2.41 4.80
C GLY A 167 -21.19 -2.79 5.41
N ASP A 168 -21.03 -2.76 6.73
CA ASP A 168 -19.88 -3.35 7.45
C ASP A 168 -20.13 -4.84 7.74
N PHE A 169 -20.62 -5.58 6.74
CA PHE A 169 -21.06 -6.97 6.91
C PHE A 169 -19.94 -7.99 6.95
N GLU A 170 -18.71 -7.55 6.71
CA GLU A 170 -17.55 -8.43 6.65
C GLU A 170 -16.76 -8.34 7.96
N PHE A 171 -17.35 -8.76 9.04
CA PHE A 171 -16.65 -8.85 10.33
C PHE A 171 -16.57 -10.31 10.81
N VAL A 172 -15.57 -10.56 11.62
CA VAL A 172 -15.45 -11.85 12.31
C VAL A 172 -16.48 -11.88 13.43
N GLY A 173 -17.48 -12.72 13.28
CA GLY A 173 -18.54 -12.88 14.23
C GLY A 173 -19.44 -14.02 13.80
N ASP A 174 -20.51 -14.21 14.49
CA ASP A 174 -21.55 -15.15 14.09
C ASP A 174 -22.20 -14.63 12.79
N THR A 175 -21.71 -15.13 11.66
CA THR A 175 -22.20 -14.74 10.32
C THR A 175 -23.66 -15.10 10.08
N GLY A 176 -24.26 -15.92 10.95
CA GLY A 176 -25.70 -16.19 10.99
C GLY A 176 -26.52 -15.04 11.59
N LYS A 177 -25.87 -14.13 12.28
CA LYS A 177 -26.47 -12.89 12.80
C LYS A 177 -25.87 -11.71 12.07
N MET A 178 -26.33 -11.45 10.85
CA MET A 178 -26.15 -10.10 10.32
C MET A 178 -26.67 -9.12 11.38
N PRO A 179 -25.94 -8.02 11.68
CA PRO A 179 -26.53 -6.96 12.47
C PRO A 179 -27.64 -6.34 11.62
N LEU A 180 -28.79 -7.00 11.65
CA LEU A 180 -30.02 -6.45 11.16
C LEU A 180 -30.28 -5.21 12.01
N PHE A 181 -30.92 -4.23 11.41
CA PHE A 181 -31.31 -2.93 11.95
C PHE A 181 -31.87 -2.93 13.39
N ALA A 182 -32.09 -4.09 13.98
CA ALA A 182 -32.63 -4.29 15.32
C ALA A 182 -31.57 -4.27 16.44
N ASP A 183 -30.29 -4.55 16.14
CA ASP A 183 -29.21 -4.52 17.14
C ASP A 183 -28.55 -3.14 17.14
N THR A 184 -29.32 -2.14 17.51
CA THR A 184 -28.91 -0.72 17.53
C THR A 184 -27.80 -0.42 18.52
N ASP A 185 -27.42 -1.37 19.38
CA ASP A 185 -26.44 -1.19 20.44
C ASP A 185 -25.09 -1.89 20.19
N ALA A 186 -24.98 -2.66 19.11
CA ALA A 186 -23.71 -3.25 18.74
C ALA A 186 -22.71 -2.17 18.31
N THR A 187 -21.86 -1.78 19.23
CA THR A 187 -20.75 -0.88 18.98
C THR A 187 -19.44 -1.66 19.04
N SER A 188 -18.52 -1.38 18.15
CA SER A 188 -17.18 -1.96 18.17
C SER A 188 -16.15 -0.95 17.70
N ASN A 189 -15.02 -0.92 18.38
CA ASN A 189 -13.82 -0.21 17.94
C ASN A 189 -12.77 -1.18 17.40
N VAL A 190 -13.10 -2.46 17.24
CA VAL A 190 -12.18 -3.51 16.78
C VAL A 190 -12.52 -3.89 15.37
N SER A 191 -11.47 -4.02 14.55
CA SER A 191 -11.49 -4.60 13.22
C SER A 191 -10.49 -5.76 13.15
N HIS A 192 -10.68 -6.66 12.19
CA HIS A 192 -9.88 -7.89 12.09
C HIS A 192 -9.18 -7.95 10.75
N PHE A 193 -7.91 -8.35 10.78
CA PHE A 193 -7.15 -8.59 9.55
C PHE A 193 -7.60 -9.87 8.85
N SER A 194 -7.46 -9.89 7.53
CA SER A 194 -7.72 -11.10 6.74
C SER A 194 -6.81 -12.26 7.16
N LYS A 195 -7.33 -13.48 7.11
CA LYS A 195 -6.54 -14.71 7.35
C LYS A 195 -5.38 -14.83 6.38
N ILE A 196 -5.51 -14.30 5.18
CA ILE A 196 -4.43 -14.32 4.19
C ILE A 196 -3.21 -13.58 4.74
N ILE A 197 -3.39 -12.35 5.22
CA ILE A 197 -2.24 -11.57 5.73
C ILE A 197 -1.79 -12.04 7.11
N SER A 198 -2.67 -12.55 7.96
CA SER A 198 -2.30 -12.99 9.31
C SER A 198 -1.56 -14.34 9.29
N SER A 199 -2.04 -15.31 8.49
CA SER A 199 -1.59 -16.69 8.58
C SER A 199 -1.08 -17.33 7.30
N ASP A 200 -1.49 -16.88 6.10
CA ASP A 200 -1.20 -17.62 4.87
C ASP A 200 0.09 -17.19 4.16
N VAL A 201 0.56 -15.96 4.42
CA VAL A 201 1.74 -15.39 3.76
C VAL A 201 2.76 -14.87 4.77
N ASP A 202 4.03 -15.01 4.46
CA ASP A 202 5.16 -14.54 5.25
C ASP A 202 5.77 -13.28 4.64
N LYS A 203 5.80 -13.19 3.31
CA LYS A 203 6.31 -12.06 2.53
C LYS A 203 5.29 -11.64 1.49
N VAL A 204 5.22 -10.33 1.26
CA VAL A 204 4.24 -9.72 0.36
C VAL A 204 4.92 -8.83 -0.66
N ILE A 205 4.56 -9.02 -1.92
CA ILE A 205 4.79 -8.08 -3.00
C ILE A 205 3.48 -7.34 -3.22
N ASN A 206 3.48 -6.05 -2.95
CA ASN A 206 2.31 -5.19 -3.07
C ASN A 206 2.25 -4.57 -4.47
N VAL A 207 1.17 -4.81 -5.21
CA VAL A 207 1.02 -4.36 -6.60
C VAL A 207 -0.24 -3.50 -6.76
N PRO A 208 -0.25 -2.26 -6.20
CA PRO A 208 -1.35 -1.33 -6.40
C PRO A 208 -1.40 -0.79 -7.83
N VAL A 209 -2.57 -0.32 -8.24
CA VAL A 209 -2.74 0.48 -9.47
C VAL A 209 -2.60 1.96 -9.12
N MET A 210 -2.02 2.75 -10.02
CA MET A 210 -1.96 4.21 -9.89
C MET A 210 -3.35 4.80 -10.13
N SER A 211 -4.12 4.93 -9.07
CA SER A 211 -5.49 5.43 -9.12
C SER A 211 -5.75 6.45 -8.03
N VAL A 212 -6.46 7.52 -8.38
CA VAL A 212 -6.94 8.50 -7.42
C VAL A 212 -7.97 7.87 -6.47
N SER A 213 -8.01 8.38 -5.26
CA SER A 213 -9.13 8.23 -4.34
C SER A 213 -9.62 9.61 -3.94
N GLU A 214 -10.83 9.96 -4.32
CA GLU A 214 -11.40 11.29 -4.00
C GLU A 214 -11.55 11.50 -2.47
N THR A 215 -11.54 10.42 -1.70
CA THR A 215 -11.65 10.46 -0.23
C THR A 215 -10.31 10.37 0.50
N ASN A 216 -9.31 9.71 -0.09
CA ASN A 216 -8.02 9.44 0.54
C ASN A 216 -6.82 9.95 -0.27
N GLY A 217 -7.05 10.65 -1.38
CA GLY A 217 -6.02 11.17 -2.28
C GLY A 217 -5.58 10.15 -3.32
N ILE A 218 -5.03 9.04 -2.89
CA ILE A 218 -4.58 7.95 -3.77
C ILE A 218 -4.95 6.57 -3.20
N ALA A 219 -5.37 5.65 -4.06
CA ALA A 219 -5.51 4.23 -3.76
C ALA A 219 -4.18 3.51 -4.08
N GLY A 220 -3.10 3.96 -3.44
CA GLY A 220 -1.74 3.50 -3.70
C GLY A 220 -1.29 2.34 -2.81
N CYS A 221 0.01 2.35 -2.48
CA CYS A 221 0.66 1.26 -1.76
C CYS A 221 0.08 1.03 -0.36
N ILE A 222 -0.08 2.11 0.42
CA ILE A 222 -0.60 2.02 1.79
C ILE A 222 -2.08 1.62 1.74
N TYR A 223 -2.88 2.27 0.89
CA TYR A 223 -4.28 1.94 0.76
C TYR A 223 -4.50 0.47 0.36
N ASN A 224 -3.75 -0.02 -0.64
CA ASN A 224 -3.90 -1.39 -1.15
C ASN A 224 -3.60 -2.47 -0.09
N MET A 225 -2.71 -2.18 0.86
CA MET A 225 -2.37 -3.10 1.93
C MET A 225 -3.27 -2.98 3.17
N THR A 226 -4.02 -1.90 3.32
CA THR A 226 -4.83 -1.61 4.52
C THR A 226 -6.29 -1.93 4.31
N ILE A 227 -7.00 -1.07 3.60
CA ILE A 227 -8.47 -1.13 3.45
C ILE A 227 -8.97 -2.48 2.93
N PRO A 228 -8.37 -3.10 1.90
CA PRO A 228 -8.83 -4.41 1.43
C PRO A 228 -8.53 -5.57 2.38
N ASN A 229 -7.63 -5.42 3.33
CA ASN A 229 -7.17 -6.49 4.23
C ASN A 229 -7.81 -6.46 5.63
N ILE A 230 -8.75 -5.55 5.87
CA ILE A 230 -9.39 -5.38 7.19
C ILE A 230 -10.91 -5.40 7.05
N ASP A 231 -11.60 -5.98 8.03
CA ASP A 231 -13.06 -5.89 8.12
C ASP A 231 -13.49 -4.50 8.64
N ASN A 232 -14.77 -4.20 8.57
CA ASN A 232 -15.32 -2.91 9.02
C ASN A 232 -14.58 -1.70 8.44
N TRP A 233 -14.04 -1.83 7.25
CA TRP A 233 -13.13 -0.90 6.60
C TRP A 233 -13.71 0.50 6.37
N ARG A 234 -15.04 0.63 6.26
CA ARG A 234 -15.69 1.92 6.01
C ARG A 234 -15.43 2.95 7.10
N ARG A 235 -15.21 2.51 8.34
CA ARG A 235 -14.84 3.40 9.44
C ARG A 235 -13.48 4.09 9.25
N PHE A 236 -12.61 3.49 8.43
CA PHE A 236 -11.26 4.01 8.13
C PHE A 236 -11.20 4.78 6.82
N ALA A 237 -12.18 4.61 5.93
CA ALA A 237 -12.20 5.20 4.59
C ALA A 237 -12.96 6.54 4.53
N GLN A 238 -13.02 7.30 5.62
CA GLN A 238 -13.86 8.49 5.75
C GLN A 238 -13.12 9.84 5.55
N GLY A 239 -12.02 9.83 4.81
CA GLY A 239 -11.31 11.05 4.43
C GLY A 239 -10.47 11.71 5.54
N SER A 240 -9.99 12.92 5.26
CA SER A 240 -8.94 13.59 6.01
C SER A 240 -9.21 13.89 7.49
N ARG A 241 -10.47 13.99 7.89
CA ARG A 241 -10.79 14.33 9.29
C ARG A 241 -10.68 13.16 10.27
N PHE A 242 -10.94 11.93 9.80
CA PHE A 242 -11.03 10.76 10.67
C PHE A 242 -10.25 9.55 10.16
N GLY A 243 -9.83 9.53 8.90
CA GLY A 243 -9.21 8.37 8.27
C GLY A 243 -7.70 8.50 8.02
N ALA A 244 -7.15 9.72 8.01
CA ALA A 244 -5.74 9.93 7.66
C ALA A 244 -4.76 9.18 8.57
N GLY A 245 -4.96 9.25 9.88
CA GLY A 245 -4.15 8.49 10.84
C GLY A 245 -4.36 7.00 10.72
N SER A 246 -5.60 6.57 10.52
CA SER A 246 -5.97 5.15 10.57
C SER A 246 -5.32 4.31 9.48
N LEU A 247 -5.19 4.82 8.25
CA LEU A 247 -4.49 4.09 7.18
C LEU A 247 -3.03 3.86 7.52
N ALA A 248 -2.35 4.89 8.03
CA ALA A 248 -0.96 4.79 8.45
C ALA A 248 -0.79 3.84 9.65
N GLU A 249 -1.67 3.91 10.65
CA GLU A 249 -1.68 3.03 11.82
C GLU A 249 -1.92 1.57 11.44
N ILE A 250 -2.90 1.28 10.56
CA ILE A 250 -3.15 -0.08 10.07
C ILE A 250 -1.91 -0.61 9.33
N TYR A 251 -1.30 0.22 8.47
CA TYR A 251 -0.09 -0.20 7.75
C TYR A 251 1.09 -0.46 8.69
N SER A 252 1.22 0.33 9.77
CA SER A 252 2.29 0.16 10.76
C SER A 252 2.20 -1.15 11.56
N ASN A 253 1.04 -1.81 11.54
CA ASN A 253 0.89 -3.10 12.19
C ASN A 253 1.91 -4.11 11.61
N PRO A 254 2.64 -4.85 12.48
CA PRO A 254 3.66 -5.81 12.06
C PRO A 254 3.16 -6.86 11.07
N LEU A 255 1.85 -7.18 11.06
CA LEU A 255 1.24 -8.08 10.08
C LEU A 255 1.35 -7.56 8.64
N ILE A 256 1.48 -6.23 8.46
CA ILE A 256 1.68 -5.60 7.16
C ILE A 256 3.13 -5.13 7.01
N ALA A 257 3.56 -4.21 7.88
CA ALA A 257 4.83 -3.51 7.72
C ALA A 257 6.05 -4.42 7.63
N LYS A 258 6.06 -5.56 8.36
CA LYS A 258 7.18 -6.52 8.32
C LYS A 258 7.11 -7.51 7.16
N LYS A 259 5.94 -7.65 6.54
CA LYS A 259 5.74 -8.63 5.45
C LYS A 259 5.94 -8.03 4.07
N VAL A 260 5.63 -6.74 3.88
CA VAL A 260 5.79 -6.09 2.57
C VAL A 260 7.28 -5.87 2.27
N VAL A 261 7.78 -6.58 1.25
CA VAL A 261 9.20 -6.53 0.86
C VAL A 261 9.44 -5.66 -0.38
N LEU A 262 8.40 -5.47 -1.18
CA LEU A 262 8.45 -4.67 -2.40
C LEU A 262 7.07 -4.08 -2.70
N ASN A 263 7.05 -2.80 -3.09
CA ASN A 263 5.90 -2.16 -3.70
C ASN A 263 6.21 -1.94 -5.18
N LEU A 264 5.37 -2.48 -6.07
CA LEU A 264 5.46 -2.33 -7.50
C LEU A 264 4.16 -1.74 -8.01
N MET A 265 4.11 -0.44 -8.28
CA MET A 265 2.90 0.24 -8.71
C MET A 265 2.68 0.12 -10.20
N ASP A 266 1.51 -0.38 -10.55
CA ASP A 266 1.02 -0.46 -11.91
C ASP A 266 0.50 0.91 -12.38
N GLY A 267 1.28 1.58 -13.18
CA GLY A 267 0.93 2.83 -13.84
C GLY A 267 0.86 2.68 -15.37
N LEU A 268 0.58 1.48 -15.89
CA LEU A 268 0.39 1.30 -17.33
C LEU A 268 -0.83 2.09 -17.79
N ILE A 269 -1.96 1.92 -17.09
CA ILE A 269 -3.14 2.76 -17.19
C ILE A 269 -3.41 3.34 -15.81
N ALA A 270 -3.43 4.66 -15.71
CA ALA A 270 -3.74 5.36 -14.47
C ALA A 270 -5.11 6.02 -14.52
N GLN A 271 -5.75 6.17 -13.36
CA GLN A 271 -6.99 6.92 -13.22
C GLN A 271 -6.74 8.16 -12.36
N TYR A 272 -6.98 9.35 -12.93
CA TYR A 272 -6.67 10.62 -12.23
C TYR A 272 -7.87 11.32 -11.60
N ALA A 273 -9.11 10.86 -11.82
CA ALA A 273 -10.31 11.42 -11.18
C ALA A 273 -11.40 10.37 -11.00
N GLY A 274 -12.37 10.65 -10.11
CA GLY A 274 -13.56 9.83 -9.87
C GLY A 274 -13.31 8.51 -9.11
N GLY A 275 -12.08 8.24 -8.69
CA GLY A 275 -11.76 7.00 -8.00
C GLY A 275 -12.16 6.97 -6.51
N PRO A 276 -12.15 5.79 -5.90
CA PRO A 276 -11.57 4.51 -6.39
C PRO A 276 -12.47 3.69 -7.35
N GLN A 277 -13.71 4.11 -7.59
CA GLN A 277 -14.56 3.44 -8.59
C GLN A 277 -14.00 3.66 -10.01
N PRO A 278 -14.15 2.67 -10.93
CA PRO A 278 -13.64 2.80 -12.29
C PRO A 278 -14.39 3.89 -13.06
N GLN A 279 -13.62 4.83 -13.61
CA GLN A 279 -14.11 5.95 -14.42
C GLN A 279 -13.27 6.08 -15.70
N PRO A 280 -13.61 5.36 -16.78
CA PRO A 280 -12.81 5.31 -18.01
C PRO A 280 -12.51 6.67 -18.64
N ASN A 281 -13.39 7.66 -18.45
CA ASN A 281 -13.18 9.03 -18.94
C ASN A 281 -11.95 9.73 -18.33
N TYR A 282 -11.46 9.22 -17.22
CA TYR A 282 -10.29 9.75 -16.52
C TYR A 282 -9.08 8.82 -16.62
N ALA A 283 -9.05 7.95 -17.63
CA ALA A 283 -7.92 7.08 -17.92
C ALA A 283 -6.74 7.83 -18.57
N VAL A 284 -5.54 7.51 -18.15
CA VAL A 284 -4.30 7.96 -18.78
C VAL A 284 -3.46 6.75 -19.16
N HIS A 285 -3.09 6.65 -20.44
CA HIS A 285 -2.08 5.71 -20.90
C HIS A 285 -0.71 6.23 -20.50
N HIS A 286 -0.27 5.88 -19.29
CA HIS A 286 0.98 6.39 -18.74
C HIS A 286 2.18 5.51 -19.13
N GLY A 287 1.98 4.21 -19.32
CA GLY A 287 2.99 3.26 -19.77
C GLY A 287 4.21 3.16 -18.85
N THR A 288 4.01 3.37 -17.54
CA THR A 288 5.10 3.42 -16.56
C THR A 288 4.81 2.47 -15.41
N LEU A 289 5.80 1.68 -15.02
CA LEU A 289 5.82 0.94 -13.77
C LEU A 289 6.78 1.61 -12.80
N TYR A 290 6.44 1.54 -11.53
CA TYR A 290 7.27 2.08 -10.44
C TYR A 290 7.56 1.02 -9.41
N ALA A 291 8.74 1.06 -8.78
CA ALA A 291 9.05 0.18 -7.66
C ALA A 291 9.83 0.89 -6.57
N SER A 292 9.52 0.56 -5.32
CA SER A 292 10.24 1.02 -4.13
C SER A 292 10.04 0.07 -2.96
N LYS A 293 11.02 0.01 -2.06
CA LYS A 293 10.82 -0.59 -0.73
C LYS A 293 10.05 0.34 0.21
N ASP A 294 10.02 1.64 -0.11
CA ASP A 294 9.31 2.68 0.65
C ASP A 294 7.92 2.93 0.05
N PRO A 295 6.83 2.48 0.73
CA PRO A 295 5.46 2.68 0.25
C PRO A 295 5.03 4.14 0.27
N VAL A 296 5.53 4.91 1.26
CA VAL A 296 5.17 6.33 1.44
C VAL A 296 5.75 7.18 0.33
N ALA A 297 7.04 6.96 0.01
CA ALA A 297 7.71 7.66 -1.08
C ALA A 297 7.04 7.38 -2.43
N LEU A 298 6.63 6.14 -2.66
CA LEU A 298 5.98 5.77 -3.91
C LEU A 298 4.59 6.40 -4.02
N ASP A 299 3.79 6.39 -2.94
CA ASP A 299 2.49 7.05 -2.90
C ASP A 299 2.62 8.58 -3.08
N ALA A 300 3.62 9.22 -2.45
CA ALA A 300 3.86 10.66 -2.60
C ALA A 300 4.21 11.06 -4.06
N ILE A 301 5.06 10.28 -4.74
CA ILE A 301 5.41 10.53 -6.14
C ILE A 301 4.22 10.28 -7.07
N ALA A 302 3.45 9.22 -6.82
CA ALA A 302 2.26 8.91 -7.58
C ALA A 302 1.16 9.98 -7.41
N LEU A 303 0.90 10.42 -6.18
CA LEU A 303 -0.03 11.52 -5.90
C LEU A 303 0.34 12.79 -6.65
N LYS A 304 1.63 13.18 -6.60
CA LYS A 304 2.13 14.34 -7.36
C LYS A 304 1.87 14.20 -8.86
N ARG A 305 1.99 12.99 -9.41
CA ARG A 305 1.70 12.72 -10.83
C ARG A 305 0.21 12.82 -11.12
N LEU A 306 -0.64 12.27 -10.28
CA LEU A 306 -2.10 12.37 -10.41
C LEU A 306 -2.55 13.84 -10.37
N GLU A 307 -2.04 14.64 -9.44
CA GLU A 307 -2.31 16.08 -9.36
C GLU A 307 -1.92 16.83 -10.64
N GLN A 308 -0.81 16.46 -11.27
CA GLN A 308 -0.40 17.07 -12.54
C GLN A 308 -1.43 16.84 -13.65
N TRP A 309 -2.07 15.67 -13.70
CA TRP A 309 -3.12 15.37 -14.70
C TRP A 309 -4.47 16.01 -14.36
N ARG A 310 -4.73 16.33 -13.09
CA ARG A 310 -5.95 16.97 -12.61
C ARG A 310 -5.99 18.48 -12.94
N LYS A 311 -4.84 19.14 -12.93
CA LYS A 311 -4.71 20.60 -13.13
C LYS A 311 -5.36 21.14 -14.42
N PRO A 312 -5.12 20.56 -15.61
CA PRO A 312 -5.70 21.07 -16.84
C PRO A 312 -7.23 21.02 -16.87
N GLY A 313 -7.84 20.05 -16.16
CA GLY A 313 -9.29 19.90 -16.06
C GLY A 313 -9.93 20.72 -14.96
N SER A 314 -9.18 21.57 -14.25
CA SER A 314 -9.65 22.35 -13.09
C SER A 314 -10.34 21.48 -12.02
N LEU A 315 -9.90 20.22 -11.89
CA LEU A 315 -10.42 19.31 -10.89
C LEU A 315 -9.91 19.70 -9.49
N ARG A 316 -10.77 19.49 -8.48
CA ARG A 316 -10.39 19.76 -7.10
C ARG A 316 -9.14 18.96 -6.73
N PRO A 317 -8.10 19.57 -6.13
CA PRO A 317 -6.94 18.86 -5.63
C PRO A 317 -7.32 17.80 -4.58
N VAL A 318 -6.61 16.69 -4.58
CA VAL A 318 -6.81 15.58 -3.62
C VAL A 318 -5.64 15.41 -2.64
N ASP A 319 -4.62 16.25 -2.73
CA ASP A 319 -3.50 16.29 -1.79
C ASP A 319 -3.96 16.56 -0.35
N SER A 320 -4.95 17.44 -0.17
CA SER A 320 -5.51 17.76 1.15
C SER A 320 -6.23 16.58 1.83
N VAL A 321 -6.68 15.58 1.06
CA VAL A 321 -7.29 14.36 1.61
C VAL A 321 -6.30 13.19 1.68
N ALA A 322 -5.07 13.36 1.19
CA ALA A 322 -3.99 12.39 1.23
C ALA A 322 -3.11 12.49 2.49
N ALA A 323 -3.60 13.12 3.56
CA ALA A 323 -2.84 13.39 4.78
C ALA A 323 -2.24 12.13 5.44
N TYR A 324 -2.75 10.94 5.12
CA TYR A 324 -2.19 9.68 5.61
C TYR A 324 -0.74 9.46 5.16
N ILE A 325 -0.31 10.05 4.04
CA ILE A 325 1.06 9.94 3.53
C ILE A 325 2.03 10.62 4.51
N ASP A 326 1.69 11.80 5.00
CA ASP A 326 2.51 12.51 5.98
C ASP A 326 2.47 11.83 7.36
N VAL A 327 1.30 11.35 7.78
CA VAL A 327 1.18 10.56 9.03
C VAL A 327 2.02 9.29 8.96
N ALA A 328 2.00 8.58 7.84
CA ALA A 328 2.83 7.40 7.63
C ALA A 328 4.33 7.73 7.70
N SER A 329 4.75 8.87 7.15
CA SER A 329 6.13 9.34 7.28
C SER A 329 6.49 9.66 8.73
N GLN A 330 5.60 10.30 9.49
CA GLN A 330 5.79 10.56 10.92
C GLN A 330 5.90 9.27 11.76
N LEU A 331 5.20 8.22 11.37
CA LEU A 331 5.29 6.89 11.98
C LEU A 331 6.55 6.11 11.55
N GLY A 332 7.42 6.69 10.72
CA GLY A 332 8.66 6.06 10.28
C GLY A 332 8.48 4.99 9.20
N LEU A 333 7.34 4.99 8.48
CA LEU A 333 7.05 4.01 7.43
C LEU A 333 7.71 4.35 6.09
N GLY A 334 8.26 5.56 5.95
CA GLY A 334 8.95 6.04 4.76
C GLY A 334 9.02 7.57 4.69
N ASN A 335 9.41 8.11 3.54
CA ASN A 335 9.55 9.55 3.32
C ASN A 335 8.39 10.11 2.48
N SER A 336 7.67 11.11 2.99
CA SER A 336 6.64 11.86 2.24
C SER A 336 7.19 13.08 1.53
N ALA A 337 8.24 13.69 2.07
CA ALA A 337 8.82 14.92 1.55
C ALA A 337 9.56 14.67 0.22
N THR A 338 9.13 15.32 -0.85
CA THR A 338 9.65 15.09 -2.20
C THR A 338 11.15 15.44 -2.36
N ASN A 339 11.69 16.31 -1.52
CA ASN A 339 13.13 16.61 -1.46
C ASN A 339 13.96 15.50 -0.80
N ARG A 340 13.32 14.52 -0.19
CA ARG A 340 13.92 13.28 0.36
C ARG A 340 13.62 12.05 -0.47
N ILE A 341 13.06 12.22 -1.66
CA ILE A 341 12.72 11.12 -2.56
C ILE A 341 13.47 11.32 -3.87
N GLU A 342 14.34 10.38 -4.18
CA GLU A 342 15.02 10.34 -5.48
C GLU A 342 14.23 9.44 -6.44
N VAL A 343 13.81 9.99 -7.58
CA VAL A 343 13.19 9.21 -8.64
C VAL A 343 14.23 8.84 -9.68
N LYS A 344 14.56 7.55 -9.77
CA LYS A 344 15.49 7.01 -10.76
C LYS A 344 14.75 6.44 -11.97
N ASN A 345 14.80 7.14 -13.09
CA ASN A 345 14.29 6.63 -14.34
C ASN A 345 15.31 5.63 -14.91
N ILE A 346 14.94 4.36 -14.93
CA ILE A 346 15.76 3.30 -15.51
C ILE A 346 15.39 3.24 -16.99
N GLY A 347 16.24 3.77 -17.87
CA GLY A 347 16.00 3.93 -19.30
C GLY A 347 15.57 2.65 -20.03
N ARG A 348 15.25 2.81 -21.32
CA ARG A 348 14.89 1.73 -22.25
C ARG A 348 15.84 0.55 -22.21
#